data_3080c9d4926675ea1f1f0f31b22c16be
#
_entry.id   3080c9d4926675ea1f1f0f31b22c16be
#
_cell.length_a   1.000
_cell.length_b   1.000
_cell.length_c   1.000
_cell.angle_alpha   90.00
_cell.angle_beta   90.00
_cell.angle_gamma   90.00
#
_symmetry.space_group_name_H-M   'P 1'
#
loop_
_entity.id
_entity.type
_entity.pdbx_description
1 polymer ?
#
loop_
_entity_poly.entity_id
_entity_poly.type
_entity_poly.pdbx_seq_one_letter_code
_entity_poly.pdbx_strand_id
1 'polypeptide(L)'
;MGFWEKSVRIFNYLCEAGTQSVRHIAQHTGVSKSSAHRLKQAMMQRDIHPESWLWETAEGRRWLTRLVVATLYTFGLKRGVGLDTISAFFSHLHLEWQMGSSPGALRGVMQALERAIVETGHAWEQSAIAHGEVPEIIGAVDETFLERMLLVLLDLPTGYLLLEEAVEDRSYATWKALVDKRLEALRAPVRYLVSDRAKALIQLAEQGLECLSIPDVFHLMHDMVKSYALAIGRQLRQARQEWQKAQDGLQRHQARAPQDPVASREATRQVETAQAERRRWETVQSEYRQRLETLSLTLHPFRLDDSTPQTSAQVESQVHTQIEAIEVLAHTQQLPERQAAMKKVKKQVPDLAALVDFWWAGVRQDLDHAGVSPLWRTWAQEALLPQVYWAYQVTRTRCTRRKAKMQQALEVVRAACATHVLTQCLPPQALGEWHAWATRQVQAFQRASSAVEGRNGALAQLHHNQRGLPKQRYKVWTVLHNFDCRAADGTTPASRFFRQTFPDLFETVLAHIHDLPLPRQRKHELALKH
;
A
#
# COMPACT_ATOMS: atom_id res chain seq x y z
N MET A 1 -14.02 3.28 -42.18
CA MET A 1 -13.96 4.77 -42.14
C MET A 1 -14.22 5.21 -40.70
N GLY A 2 -13.22 5.77 -40.08
CA GLY A 2 -13.31 6.26 -38.69
C GLY A 2 -14.21 7.50 -38.55
N PHE A 3 -14.53 7.85 -37.30
CA PHE A 3 -15.38 9.03 -37.02
C PHE A 3 -14.79 10.32 -37.58
N TRP A 4 -13.50 10.53 -37.37
CA TRP A 4 -12.78 11.70 -37.86
C TRP A 4 -12.79 11.83 -39.39
N GLU A 5 -12.49 10.75 -40.08
CA GLU A 5 -12.53 10.72 -41.54
C GLU A 5 -13.89 11.12 -42.12
N LYS A 6 -14.98 10.64 -41.48
CA LYS A 6 -16.34 11.04 -41.79
C LYS A 6 -16.60 12.53 -41.54
N SER A 7 -16.09 13.04 -40.43
CA SER A 7 -16.22 14.45 -40.05
C SER A 7 -15.53 15.37 -41.07
N VAL A 8 -14.30 15.06 -41.44
CA VAL A 8 -13.51 15.82 -42.43
C VAL A 8 -14.21 15.82 -43.79
N ARG A 9 -14.68 14.67 -44.26
CA ARG A 9 -15.39 14.61 -45.54
C ARG A 9 -16.66 15.47 -45.56
N ILE A 10 -17.43 15.43 -44.49
CA ILE A 10 -18.68 16.23 -44.40
C ILE A 10 -18.31 17.72 -44.29
N PHE A 11 -17.30 18.05 -43.51
CA PHE A 11 -16.83 19.44 -43.36
C PHE A 11 -16.38 20.03 -44.69
N ASN A 12 -15.48 19.34 -45.40
CA ASN A 12 -14.99 19.79 -46.69
C ASN A 12 -16.15 19.97 -47.69
N TYR A 13 -17.06 19.00 -47.76
CA TYR A 13 -18.23 19.07 -48.63
C TYR A 13 -19.14 20.26 -48.28
N LEU A 14 -19.39 20.55 -47.00
CA LEU A 14 -20.21 21.69 -46.57
C LEU A 14 -19.50 23.04 -46.80
N CYS A 15 -18.19 23.10 -46.73
CA CYS A 15 -17.42 24.31 -47.09
C CYS A 15 -17.56 24.65 -48.58
N GLU A 16 -17.57 23.63 -49.44
CA GLU A 16 -17.66 23.80 -50.89
C GLU A 16 -19.13 24.01 -51.38
N ALA A 17 -20.06 23.23 -50.86
CA ALA A 17 -21.41 23.16 -51.33
C ALA A 17 -22.45 23.96 -50.50
N GLY A 18 -22.01 24.58 -49.41
CA GLY A 18 -22.88 25.30 -48.46
C GLY A 18 -23.82 24.36 -47.68
N THR A 19 -24.92 24.92 -47.14
CA THR A 19 -25.89 24.18 -46.34
C THR A 19 -26.69 23.22 -47.19
N GLN A 20 -26.48 21.91 -47.00
CA GLN A 20 -27.11 20.85 -47.77
C GLN A 20 -28.06 19.97 -46.92
N SER A 21 -29.01 19.27 -47.59
CA SER A 21 -29.84 18.29 -46.91
C SER A 21 -29.01 17.08 -46.46
N VAL A 22 -29.45 16.42 -45.36
CA VAL A 22 -28.75 15.23 -44.83
C VAL A 22 -28.67 14.09 -45.89
N ARG A 23 -29.69 13.99 -46.77
CA ARG A 23 -29.66 13.01 -47.86
C ARG A 23 -28.55 13.31 -48.87
N HIS A 24 -28.40 14.58 -49.22
CA HIS A 24 -27.42 15.05 -50.20
C HIS A 24 -26.00 14.88 -49.65
N ILE A 25 -25.78 15.25 -48.40
CA ILE A 25 -24.51 15.04 -47.69
C ILE A 25 -24.14 13.54 -47.65
N ALA A 26 -25.09 12.67 -47.28
CA ALA A 26 -24.86 11.22 -47.21
C ALA A 26 -24.47 10.63 -48.56
N GLN A 27 -25.15 11.09 -49.64
CA GLN A 27 -24.91 10.62 -51.00
C GLN A 27 -23.54 11.02 -51.54
N HIS A 28 -23.12 12.26 -51.31
CA HIS A 28 -21.84 12.77 -51.84
C HIS A 28 -20.63 12.37 -51.01
N THR A 29 -20.78 12.23 -49.69
CA THR A 29 -19.65 11.87 -48.81
C THR A 29 -19.50 10.38 -48.57
N GLY A 30 -20.47 9.55 -48.98
CA GLY A 30 -20.45 8.11 -48.70
C GLY A 30 -20.68 7.76 -47.21
N VAL A 31 -21.13 8.71 -46.41
CA VAL A 31 -21.39 8.54 -44.97
C VAL A 31 -22.89 8.20 -44.77
N SER A 32 -23.20 7.31 -43.81
CA SER A 32 -24.59 6.98 -43.48
C SER A 32 -25.43 8.21 -43.13
N LYS A 33 -26.73 8.22 -43.47
CA LYS A 33 -27.62 9.35 -43.15
C LYS A 33 -27.63 9.73 -41.69
N SER A 34 -27.59 8.74 -40.80
CA SER A 34 -27.56 8.96 -39.34
C SER A 34 -26.23 9.63 -38.88
N SER A 35 -25.11 9.23 -39.48
CA SER A 35 -23.81 9.89 -39.21
C SER A 35 -23.76 11.29 -39.81
N ALA A 36 -24.24 11.46 -41.07
CA ALA A 36 -24.30 12.77 -41.71
C ALA A 36 -25.15 13.76 -40.92
N HIS A 37 -26.32 13.33 -40.43
CA HIS A 37 -27.17 14.15 -39.58
C HIS A 37 -26.47 14.58 -38.29
N ARG A 38 -25.87 13.63 -37.55
CA ARG A 38 -25.14 13.94 -36.29
C ARG A 38 -23.99 14.90 -36.49
N LEU A 39 -23.19 14.66 -37.52
CA LEU A 39 -22.01 15.49 -37.80
C LEU A 39 -22.39 16.88 -38.28
N LYS A 40 -23.47 16.99 -39.10
CA LYS A 40 -24.04 18.28 -39.48
C LYS A 40 -24.51 19.08 -38.24
N GLN A 41 -25.23 18.43 -37.29
CA GLN A 41 -25.69 19.07 -36.07
C GLN A 41 -24.47 19.50 -35.17
N ALA A 42 -23.46 18.65 -35.04
CA ALA A 42 -22.26 18.99 -34.30
C ALA A 42 -21.53 20.21 -34.89
N MET A 43 -21.46 20.32 -36.23
CA MET A 43 -20.88 21.48 -36.92
C MET A 43 -21.70 22.75 -36.73
N MET A 44 -23.04 22.67 -36.74
CA MET A 44 -23.91 23.82 -36.46
C MET A 44 -23.78 24.33 -35.02
N GLN A 45 -23.44 23.45 -34.05
CA GLN A 45 -23.21 23.82 -32.68
C GLN A 45 -21.80 24.40 -32.42
N ARG A 46 -20.87 24.21 -33.37
CA ARG A 46 -19.50 24.70 -33.27
C ARG A 46 -19.42 26.21 -33.03
N ASP A 47 -20.28 26.98 -33.70
CA ASP A 47 -20.26 28.46 -33.57
C ASP A 47 -20.78 28.91 -32.21
N ILE A 48 -21.51 28.08 -31.47
CA ILE A 48 -21.95 28.32 -30.08
C ILE A 48 -20.80 28.05 -29.11
N HIS A 49 -19.94 27.09 -29.46
CA HIS A 49 -18.78 26.67 -28.68
C HIS A 49 -17.52 26.78 -29.54
N PRO A 50 -16.95 27.99 -29.71
CA PRO A 50 -15.83 28.23 -30.62
C PRO A 50 -14.57 27.41 -30.27
N GLU A 51 -14.38 27.02 -29.01
CA GLU A 51 -13.32 26.11 -28.56
C GLU A 51 -13.38 24.70 -29.21
N SER A 52 -14.53 24.33 -29.78
CA SER A 52 -14.71 23.03 -30.44
C SER A 52 -13.75 22.80 -31.62
N TRP A 53 -13.25 23.87 -32.26
CA TRP A 53 -12.29 23.77 -33.36
C TRP A 53 -10.99 23.07 -32.95
N LEU A 54 -10.60 23.13 -31.66
CA LEU A 54 -9.41 22.46 -31.14
C LEU A 54 -9.46 20.94 -31.43
N TRP A 55 -10.65 20.34 -31.44
CA TRP A 55 -10.85 18.91 -31.59
C TRP A 55 -11.08 18.47 -33.06
N GLU A 56 -11.09 19.39 -34.02
CA GLU A 56 -11.31 19.11 -35.43
C GLU A 56 -10.02 18.69 -36.15
N THR A 57 -8.85 19.00 -35.60
CA THR A 57 -7.56 18.56 -36.13
C THR A 57 -7.22 17.12 -35.71
N ALA A 58 -6.31 16.47 -36.42
CA ALA A 58 -5.80 15.13 -36.05
C ALA A 58 -5.11 15.15 -34.68
N GLU A 59 -4.35 16.22 -34.41
CA GLU A 59 -3.67 16.46 -33.13
C GLU A 59 -4.68 16.67 -32.01
N GLY A 60 -5.69 17.49 -32.23
CA GLY A 60 -6.76 17.73 -31.28
C GLY A 60 -7.53 16.46 -30.96
N ARG A 61 -7.78 15.60 -31.96
CA ARG A 61 -8.42 14.30 -31.74
C ARG A 61 -7.56 13.37 -30.88
N ARG A 62 -6.27 13.28 -31.15
CA ARG A 62 -5.35 12.50 -30.32
C ARG A 62 -5.35 13.05 -28.87
N TRP A 63 -5.33 14.37 -28.72
CA TRP A 63 -5.41 15.02 -27.44
C TRP A 63 -6.75 14.75 -26.72
N LEU A 64 -7.86 14.81 -27.41
CA LEU A 64 -9.18 14.47 -26.84
C LEU A 64 -9.23 13.03 -26.35
N THR A 65 -8.73 12.08 -27.16
CA THR A 65 -8.63 10.67 -26.74
C THR A 65 -7.78 10.54 -25.49
N ARG A 66 -6.62 11.19 -25.47
CA ARG A 66 -5.73 11.21 -24.29
C ARG A 66 -6.42 11.83 -23.07
N LEU A 67 -7.11 12.95 -23.23
CA LEU A 67 -7.83 13.62 -22.13
C LEU A 67 -8.91 12.70 -21.53
N VAL A 68 -9.71 12.08 -22.36
CA VAL A 68 -10.78 11.17 -21.93
C VAL A 68 -10.22 9.93 -21.24
N VAL A 69 -9.24 9.29 -21.85
CA VAL A 69 -8.61 8.08 -21.31
C VAL A 69 -7.85 8.41 -20.02
N ALA A 70 -7.11 9.52 -19.96
CA ALA A 70 -6.40 9.96 -18.76
C ALA A 70 -7.38 10.26 -17.61
N THR A 71 -8.52 10.88 -17.90
CA THR A 71 -9.56 11.15 -16.90
C THR A 71 -10.14 9.85 -16.35
N LEU A 72 -10.51 8.90 -17.22
CA LEU A 72 -11.03 7.59 -16.81
C LEU A 72 -9.97 6.77 -16.05
N TYR A 73 -8.73 6.79 -16.51
CA TYR A 73 -7.62 6.10 -15.86
C TYR A 73 -7.33 6.66 -14.46
N THR A 74 -7.14 7.99 -14.37
CA THR A 74 -6.69 8.63 -13.14
C THR A 74 -7.82 8.76 -12.13
N PHE A 75 -8.96 9.32 -12.53
CA PHE A 75 -10.06 9.58 -11.60
C PHE A 75 -10.97 8.35 -11.48
N GLY A 76 -11.31 7.68 -12.58
CA GLY A 76 -12.19 6.54 -12.56
C GLY A 76 -11.54 5.29 -11.94
N LEU A 77 -10.41 4.83 -12.49
CA LEU A 77 -9.78 3.57 -12.05
C LEU A 77 -8.95 3.75 -10.78
N LYS A 78 -8.06 4.75 -10.73
CA LYS A 78 -7.13 4.91 -9.60
C LYS A 78 -7.76 5.57 -8.37
N ARG A 79 -8.84 6.36 -8.52
CA ARG A 79 -9.47 7.11 -7.42
C ARG A 79 -10.93 6.74 -7.17
N GLY A 80 -11.53 5.93 -8.02
CA GLY A 80 -12.90 5.47 -7.82
C GLY A 80 -13.98 6.53 -8.07
N VAL A 81 -13.70 7.59 -8.85
CA VAL A 81 -14.70 8.58 -9.22
C VAL A 81 -15.73 7.95 -10.15
N GLY A 82 -17.02 8.12 -9.84
CA GLY A 82 -18.12 7.57 -10.60
C GLY A 82 -18.25 8.18 -12.01
N LEU A 83 -18.74 7.38 -12.95
CA LEU A 83 -18.89 7.81 -14.35
C LEU A 83 -19.88 8.97 -14.52
N ASP A 84 -20.85 9.13 -13.62
CA ASP A 84 -21.78 10.27 -13.63
C ASP A 84 -21.04 11.58 -13.35
N THR A 85 -20.12 11.58 -12.38
CA THR A 85 -19.26 12.73 -12.07
C THR A 85 -18.33 13.06 -13.24
N ILE A 86 -17.71 12.04 -13.84
CA ILE A 86 -16.84 12.21 -15.01
C ILE A 86 -17.65 12.72 -16.22
N SER A 87 -18.88 12.22 -16.42
CA SER A 87 -19.79 12.72 -17.44
C SER A 87 -20.11 14.21 -17.24
N ALA A 88 -20.43 14.62 -16.01
CA ALA A 88 -20.66 16.02 -15.67
C ALA A 88 -19.41 16.88 -15.92
N PHE A 89 -18.21 16.40 -15.55
CA PHE A 89 -16.96 17.07 -15.86
C PHE A 89 -16.77 17.32 -17.37
N PHE A 90 -17.04 16.32 -18.21
CA PHE A 90 -16.96 16.50 -19.66
C PHE A 90 -18.04 17.43 -20.23
N SER A 91 -19.23 17.49 -19.60
CA SER A 91 -20.25 18.47 -19.97
C SER A 91 -19.83 19.91 -19.66
N HIS A 92 -19.13 20.14 -18.54
CA HIS A 92 -18.55 21.47 -18.24
C HIS A 92 -17.46 21.88 -19.24
N LEU A 93 -16.83 20.93 -19.91
CA LEU A 93 -15.86 21.17 -20.98
C LEU A 93 -16.50 21.20 -22.38
N HIS A 94 -17.83 21.18 -22.49
CA HIS A 94 -18.58 21.14 -23.74
C HIS A 94 -18.16 20.01 -24.71
N LEU A 95 -17.67 18.87 -24.18
CA LEU A 95 -17.17 17.77 -24.98
C LEU A 95 -18.27 16.85 -25.50
N GLU A 96 -19.52 16.97 -25.05
CA GLU A 96 -20.65 16.19 -25.51
C GLU A 96 -20.95 16.34 -27.00
N TRP A 97 -20.47 17.39 -27.65
CA TRP A 97 -20.57 17.62 -29.09
C TRP A 97 -19.50 16.87 -29.89
N GLN A 98 -18.38 16.58 -29.25
CA GLN A 98 -17.22 15.96 -29.88
C GLN A 98 -17.17 14.45 -29.67
N MET A 99 -17.74 13.97 -28.57
CA MET A 99 -17.75 12.56 -28.20
C MET A 99 -19.00 12.19 -27.39
N GLY A 100 -19.29 10.90 -27.28
CA GLY A 100 -20.31 10.38 -26.38
C GLY A 100 -19.83 10.46 -24.93
N SER A 101 -20.25 11.49 -24.20
CA SER A 101 -19.87 11.76 -22.81
C SER A 101 -20.83 11.17 -21.77
N SER A 102 -21.95 10.54 -22.18
CA SER A 102 -22.90 9.94 -21.22
C SER A 102 -22.25 8.82 -20.40
N PRO A 103 -22.70 8.57 -19.15
CA PRO A 103 -22.17 7.48 -18.31
C PRO A 103 -22.16 6.12 -19.00
N GLY A 104 -23.19 5.83 -19.83
CA GLY A 104 -23.27 4.59 -20.62
C GLY A 104 -22.19 4.51 -21.71
N ALA A 105 -21.90 5.62 -22.40
CA ALA A 105 -20.86 5.70 -23.42
C ALA A 105 -19.46 5.57 -22.78
N LEU A 106 -19.22 6.30 -21.67
CA LEU A 106 -17.97 6.24 -20.91
C LEU A 106 -17.71 4.86 -20.32
N ARG A 107 -18.77 4.12 -19.96
CA ARG A 107 -18.65 2.73 -19.49
C ARG A 107 -18.02 1.83 -20.55
N GLY A 108 -18.36 2.00 -21.82
CA GLY A 108 -17.74 1.26 -22.92
C GLY A 108 -16.25 1.52 -23.05
N VAL A 109 -15.83 2.79 -22.96
CA VAL A 109 -14.39 3.16 -22.96
C VAL A 109 -13.68 2.61 -21.72
N MET A 110 -14.31 2.72 -20.54
CA MET A 110 -13.78 2.17 -19.30
C MET A 110 -13.54 0.66 -19.41
N GLN A 111 -14.49 -0.10 -19.94
CA GLN A 111 -14.34 -1.54 -20.12
C GLN A 111 -13.25 -1.91 -21.13
N ALA A 112 -13.09 -1.13 -22.19
CA ALA A 112 -11.98 -1.32 -23.14
C ALA A 112 -10.63 -1.05 -22.47
N LEU A 113 -10.54 0.03 -21.69
CA LEU A 113 -9.37 0.38 -20.91
C LEU A 113 -9.01 -0.68 -19.85
N GLU A 114 -9.99 -1.20 -19.13
CA GLU A 114 -9.82 -2.29 -18.16
C GLU A 114 -9.26 -3.56 -18.82
N ARG A 115 -9.77 -3.94 -19.97
CA ARG A 115 -9.25 -5.09 -20.72
C ARG A 115 -7.81 -4.86 -21.16
N ALA A 116 -7.51 -3.71 -21.77
CA ALA A 116 -6.18 -3.37 -22.22
C ALA A 116 -5.15 -3.39 -21.06
N ILE A 117 -5.53 -2.89 -19.86
CA ILE A 117 -4.67 -2.93 -18.67
C ILE A 117 -4.37 -4.37 -18.25
N VAL A 118 -5.39 -5.24 -18.18
CA VAL A 118 -5.20 -6.63 -17.74
C VAL A 118 -4.38 -7.42 -18.76
N GLU A 119 -4.67 -7.27 -20.04
CA GLU A 119 -3.95 -7.93 -21.13
C GLU A 119 -2.48 -7.49 -21.19
N THR A 120 -2.22 -6.18 -21.06
CA THR A 120 -0.86 -5.62 -21.03
C THR A 120 -0.08 -6.16 -19.81
N GLY A 121 -0.68 -6.10 -18.61
CA GLY A 121 -0.05 -6.60 -17.40
C GLY A 121 0.30 -8.08 -17.50
N HIS A 122 -0.60 -8.90 -18.03
CA HIS A 122 -0.38 -10.33 -18.24
C HIS A 122 0.73 -10.60 -19.27
N ALA A 123 0.72 -9.88 -20.40
CA ALA A 123 1.76 -10.02 -21.43
C ALA A 123 3.15 -9.63 -20.90
N TRP A 124 3.25 -8.54 -20.14
CA TRP A 124 4.51 -8.12 -19.52
C TRP A 124 5.01 -9.11 -18.48
N GLU A 125 4.11 -9.65 -17.65
CA GLU A 125 4.48 -10.68 -16.68
C GLU A 125 4.99 -11.93 -17.38
N GLN A 126 4.27 -12.44 -18.38
CA GLN A 126 4.72 -13.63 -19.14
C GLN A 126 6.06 -13.41 -19.81
N SER A 127 6.27 -12.24 -20.42
CA SER A 127 7.56 -11.89 -21.01
C SER A 127 8.68 -11.86 -19.98
N ALA A 128 8.41 -11.29 -18.79
CA ALA A 128 9.38 -11.21 -17.71
C ALA A 128 9.77 -12.59 -17.18
N ILE A 129 8.80 -13.50 -17.04
CA ILE A 129 9.03 -14.90 -16.61
C ILE A 129 9.84 -15.67 -17.66
N ALA A 130 9.57 -15.43 -18.94
CA ALA A 130 10.27 -16.13 -20.03
C ALA A 130 11.73 -15.74 -20.19
N HIS A 131 12.09 -14.48 -19.88
CA HIS A 131 13.40 -13.92 -20.16
C HIS A 131 14.23 -13.59 -18.90
N GLY A 132 13.65 -13.68 -17.71
CA GLY A 132 14.27 -13.29 -16.45
C GLY A 132 14.35 -14.42 -15.43
N GLU A 133 15.18 -14.21 -14.41
CA GLU A 133 15.15 -14.99 -13.19
C GLU A 133 14.07 -14.43 -12.25
N VAL A 134 13.14 -15.27 -11.84
CA VAL A 134 12.15 -14.91 -10.82
C VAL A 134 12.79 -15.13 -9.44
N PRO A 135 12.80 -14.12 -8.57
CA PRO A 135 13.42 -14.25 -7.26
C PRO A 135 12.63 -15.21 -6.36
N GLU A 136 13.31 -15.75 -5.35
CA GLU A 136 12.68 -16.46 -4.25
C GLU A 136 11.70 -15.54 -3.52
N ILE A 137 10.48 -16.00 -3.25
CA ILE A 137 9.39 -15.21 -2.70
C ILE A 137 9.45 -15.20 -1.17
N ILE A 138 9.36 -14.03 -0.57
CA ILE A 138 9.11 -13.85 0.85
C ILE A 138 7.69 -13.28 0.97
N GLY A 139 6.73 -14.19 1.17
CA GLY A 139 5.31 -13.87 1.06
C GLY A 139 4.71 -13.32 2.34
N ALA A 140 3.78 -12.38 2.20
CA ALA A 140 2.80 -12.09 3.22
C ALA A 140 1.42 -12.48 2.72
N VAL A 141 0.68 -13.20 3.54
CA VAL A 141 -0.68 -13.67 3.27
C VAL A 141 -1.66 -13.09 4.28
N ASP A 142 -2.80 -12.65 3.79
CA ASP A 142 -3.87 -12.10 4.61
C ASP A 142 -5.21 -12.20 3.87
N GLU A 143 -6.31 -12.09 4.61
CA GLU A 143 -7.65 -12.04 4.07
C GLU A 143 -8.29 -10.69 4.37
N THR A 144 -9.00 -10.14 3.40
CA THR A 144 -9.85 -8.96 3.61
C THR A 144 -11.26 -9.23 3.11
N PHE A 145 -12.24 -8.60 3.76
CA PHE A 145 -13.64 -8.75 3.40
C PHE A 145 -14.21 -7.42 2.91
N LEU A 146 -14.51 -7.38 1.60
CA LEU A 146 -15.08 -6.22 0.92
C LEU A 146 -16.30 -6.70 0.10
N GLU A 147 -17.49 -6.87 0.70
CA GLU A 147 -18.66 -7.60 0.13
C GLU A 147 -18.35 -9.07 -0.19
N ARG A 148 -17.14 -9.36 -0.61
CA ARG A 148 -16.59 -10.70 -0.86
C ARG A 148 -15.29 -10.85 -0.11
N MET A 149 -14.96 -12.08 0.20
CA MET A 149 -13.66 -12.41 0.77
C MET A 149 -12.61 -12.33 -0.35
N LEU A 150 -11.52 -11.60 -0.08
CA LEU A 150 -10.36 -11.50 -0.95
C LEU A 150 -9.18 -12.16 -0.25
N LEU A 151 -8.53 -13.10 -0.92
CA LEU A 151 -7.26 -13.66 -0.51
C LEU A 151 -6.13 -12.86 -1.18
N VAL A 152 -5.17 -12.42 -0.38
CA VAL A 152 -4.04 -11.60 -0.84
C VAL A 152 -2.73 -12.28 -0.49
N LEU A 153 -1.87 -12.47 -1.50
CA LEU A 153 -0.47 -12.88 -1.34
C LEU A 153 0.42 -11.82 -2.01
N LEU A 154 1.35 -11.28 -1.24
CA LEU A 154 2.24 -10.21 -1.68
C LEU A 154 3.69 -10.58 -1.37
N ASP A 155 4.62 -10.32 -2.28
CA ASP A 155 6.06 -10.41 -2.01
C ASP A 155 6.52 -9.19 -1.20
N LEU A 156 7.01 -9.42 0.02
CA LEU A 156 7.33 -8.36 0.99
C LEU A 156 8.51 -7.48 0.58
N PRO A 157 9.61 -8.01 0.02
CA PRO A 157 10.74 -7.20 -0.43
C PRO A 157 10.37 -6.18 -1.50
N THR A 158 9.58 -6.59 -2.47
CA THR A 158 9.29 -5.80 -3.68
C THR A 158 7.92 -5.11 -3.63
N GLY A 159 7.00 -5.63 -2.83
CA GLY A 159 5.60 -5.20 -2.79
C GLY A 159 4.78 -5.72 -3.98
N TYR A 160 5.29 -6.70 -4.72
CA TYR A 160 4.58 -7.28 -5.87
C TYR A 160 3.41 -8.14 -5.41
N LEU A 161 2.22 -7.84 -5.90
CA LEU A 161 1.02 -8.64 -5.65
C LEU A 161 1.05 -9.90 -6.52
N LEU A 162 1.26 -11.04 -5.85
CA LEU A 162 1.28 -12.35 -6.47
C LEU A 162 -0.14 -12.87 -6.71
N LEU A 163 -1.01 -12.70 -5.72
CA LEU A 163 -2.40 -13.14 -5.73
C LEU A 163 -3.31 -12.08 -5.10
N GLU A 164 -4.42 -11.79 -5.74
CA GLU A 164 -5.53 -10.99 -5.20
C GLU A 164 -6.82 -11.52 -5.84
N GLU A 165 -7.47 -12.49 -5.17
CA GLU A 165 -8.61 -13.21 -5.74
C GLU A 165 -9.81 -13.22 -4.80
N ALA A 166 -11.00 -13.00 -5.39
CA ALA A 166 -12.27 -13.11 -4.68
C ALA A 166 -12.72 -14.56 -4.59
N VAL A 167 -12.99 -15.03 -3.37
CA VAL A 167 -13.33 -16.41 -3.06
C VAL A 167 -14.58 -16.49 -2.18
N GLU A 168 -15.12 -17.70 -2.04
CA GLU A 168 -16.25 -17.97 -1.15
C GLU A 168 -15.80 -18.38 0.26
N ASP A 169 -14.60 -18.97 0.38
CA ASP A 169 -14.04 -19.42 1.66
C ASP A 169 -12.52 -19.19 1.75
N ARG A 170 -11.98 -19.30 2.97
CA ARG A 170 -10.55 -19.18 3.28
C ARG A 170 -9.93 -20.46 3.78
N SER A 171 -10.43 -21.59 3.33
CA SER A 171 -9.90 -22.88 3.71
C SER A 171 -8.47 -23.08 3.18
N TYR A 172 -7.74 -23.99 3.83
CA TYR A 172 -6.43 -24.42 3.33
C TYR A 172 -6.49 -24.90 1.87
N ALA A 173 -7.55 -25.65 1.50
CA ALA A 173 -7.70 -26.16 0.14
C ALA A 173 -7.84 -25.03 -0.89
N THR A 174 -8.63 -24.01 -0.58
CA THR A 174 -8.81 -22.83 -1.45
C THR A 174 -7.51 -22.04 -1.61
N TRP A 175 -6.82 -21.77 -0.49
CA TRP A 175 -5.50 -21.12 -0.51
C TRP A 175 -4.51 -21.92 -1.34
N LYS A 176 -4.36 -23.22 -1.07
CA LYS A 176 -3.39 -24.07 -1.75
C LYS A 176 -3.62 -24.11 -3.25
N ALA A 177 -4.87 -24.33 -3.70
CA ALA A 177 -5.20 -24.39 -5.12
C ALA A 177 -4.84 -23.09 -5.88
N LEU A 178 -5.07 -21.93 -5.27
CA LEU A 178 -4.77 -20.65 -5.89
C LEU A 178 -3.27 -20.34 -5.88
N VAL A 179 -2.60 -20.61 -4.76
CA VAL A 179 -1.17 -20.33 -4.60
C VAL A 179 -0.35 -21.29 -5.46
N ASP A 180 -0.64 -22.59 -5.49
CA ASP A 180 0.05 -23.55 -6.34
C ASP A 180 -0.01 -23.15 -7.81
N LYS A 181 -1.21 -22.85 -8.31
CA LYS A 181 -1.42 -22.38 -9.69
C LYS A 181 -0.58 -21.13 -9.99
N ARG A 182 -0.49 -20.23 -9.01
CA ARG A 182 0.25 -18.97 -9.19
C ARG A 182 1.76 -19.19 -9.18
N LEU A 183 2.26 -20.01 -8.24
CA LEU A 183 3.68 -20.31 -8.13
C LEU A 183 4.19 -21.17 -9.30
N GLU A 184 3.38 -22.10 -9.80
CA GLU A 184 3.69 -22.87 -11.01
C GLU A 184 3.86 -21.94 -12.22
N ALA A 185 2.95 -20.97 -12.40
CA ALA A 185 3.04 -19.98 -13.47
C ALA A 185 4.29 -19.09 -13.34
N LEU A 186 4.68 -18.72 -12.13
CA LEU A 186 5.86 -17.88 -11.86
C LEU A 186 7.18 -18.67 -11.84
N ARG A 187 7.12 -20.00 -11.61
CA ARG A 187 8.30 -20.86 -11.40
C ARG A 187 9.21 -20.38 -10.25
N ALA A 188 8.62 -19.82 -9.21
CA ALA A 188 9.33 -19.22 -8.09
C ALA A 188 9.11 -20.03 -6.80
N PRO A 189 10.15 -20.38 -6.04
CA PRO A 189 10.02 -20.99 -4.72
C PRO A 189 9.62 -19.94 -3.68
N VAL A 190 8.96 -20.39 -2.62
CA VAL A 190 8.64 -19.56 -1.45
C VAL A 190 9.63 -19.87 -0.33
N ARG A 191 10.33 -18.86 0.14
CA ARG A 191 11.30 -18.99 1.22
C ARG A 191 10.63 -19.07 2.60
N TYR A 192 9.65 -18.21 2.87
CA TYR A 192 8.77 -18.26 4.04
C TYR A 192 7.54 -17.38 3.85
N LEU A 193 6.53 -17.61 4.70
CA LEU A 193 5.31 -16.81 4.74
C LEU A 193 5.16 -16.08 6.08
N VAL A 194 4.76 -14.81 6.02
CA VAL A 194 4.35 -13.99 7.18
C VAL A 194 2.83 -13.90 7.20
N SER A 195 2.20 -14.22 8.34
CA SER A 195 0.74 -14.21 8.49
C SER A 195 0.29 -13.92 9.93
N ASP A 196 -1.03 -13.72 10.13
CA ASP A 196 -1.65 -13.67 11.46
C ASP A 196 -1.70 -15.02 12.18
N ARG A 197 -1.19 -16.09 11.52
CA ARG A 197 -1.18 -17.47 12.02
C ARG A 197 -2.57 -18.10 12.13
N ALA A 198 -3.52 -17.72 11.28
CA ALA A 198 -4.73 -18.50 11.09
C ALA A 198 -4.37 -19.95 10.69
N LYS A 199 -5.12 -20.94 11.18
CA LYS A 199 -4.80 -22.37 10.99
C LYS A 199 -4.56 -22.75 9.52
N ALA A 200 -5.38 -22.23 8.62
CA ALA A 200 -5.25 -22.48 7.18
C ALA A 200 -3.93 -21.93 6.61
N LEU A 201 -3.48 -20.77 7.10
CA LEU A 201 -2.24 -20.12 6.66
C LEU A 201 -0.98 -20.82 7.20
N ILE A 202 -1.05 -21.36 8.43
CA ILE A 202 0.02 -22.22 8.96
C ILE A 202 0.13 -23.49 8.10
N GLN A 203 -1.01 -24.16 7.82
CA GLN A 203 -1.03 -25.34 6.98
C GLN A 203 -0.52 -25.04 5.56
N LEU A 204 -0.87 -23.88 5.00
CA LEU A 204 -0.36 -23.46 3.69
C LEU A 204 1.17 -23.37 3.69
N ALA A 205 1.76 -22.72 4.69
CA ALA A 205 3.21 -22.58 4.77
C ALA A 205 3.89 -23.95 5.01
N GLU A 206 3.51 -24.67 6.08
CA GLU A 206 4.23 -25.82 6.57
C GLU A 206 3.96 -27.10 5.76
N GLN A 207 2.71 -27.33 5.33
CA GLN A 207 2.31 -28.55 4.61
C GLN A 207 2.12 -28.31 3.10
N GLY A 208 1.70 -27.11 2.71
CA GLY A 208 1.44 -26.77 1.32
C GLY A 208 2.67 -26.36 0.55
N LEU A 209 3.53 -25.54 1.15
CA LEU A 209 4.69 -24.93 0.51
C LEU A 209 6.02 -25.39 1.13
N GLU A 210 5.97 -26.21 2.18
CA GLU A 210 7.15 -26.73 2.89
C GLU A 210 8.13 -25.62 3.31
N CYS A 211 7.59 -24.46 3.74
CA CYS A 211 8.36 -23.30 4.14
C CYS A 211 8.00 -22.84 5.57
N LEU A 212 8.81 -21.93 6.14
CA LEU A 212 8.55 -21.41 7.47
C LEU A 212 7.29 -20.55 7.52
N SER A 213 6.51 -20.73 8.60
CA SER A 213 5.36 -19.88 8.94
C SER A 213 5.76 -18.87 10.01
N ILE A 214 5.94 -17.62 9.65
CA ILE A 214 6.40 -16.56 10.55
C ILE A 214 5.18 -15.76 11.05
N PRO A 215 5.05 -15.57 12.38
CA PRO A 215 4.03 -14.70 12.94
C PRO A 215 4.24 -13.25 12.50
N ASP A 216 3.15 -12.56 12.17
CA ASP A 216 3.21 -11.15 11.85
C ASP A 216 3.46 -10.31 13.11
N VAL A 217 4.58 -9.59 13.14
CA VAL A 217 4.93 -8.66 14.21
C VAL A 217 3.86 -7.57 14.40
N PHE A 218 3.20 -7.14 13.32
CA PHE A 218 2.14 -6.13 13.44
C PHE A 218 0.98 -6.66 14.30
N HIS A 219 0.49 -7.86 14.04
CA HIS A 219 -0.59 -8.49 14.79
C HIS A 219 -0.17 -8.79 16.23
N LEU A 220 1.05 -9.29 16.44
CA LEU A 220 1.60 -9.52 17.78
C LEU A 220 1.66 -8.22 18.58
N MET A 221 2.21 -7.15 18.02
CA MET A 221 2.28 -5.85 18.68
C MET A 221 0.89 -5.24 18.90
N HIS A 222 -0.04 -5.44 17.98
CA HIS A 222 -1.43 -5.00 18.14
C HIS A 222 -2.12 -5.71 19.32
N ASP A 223 -1.98 -7.03 19.43
CA ASP A 223 -2.52 -7.81 20.55
C ASP A 223 -1.92 -7.34 21.89
N MET A 224 -0.61 -7.06 21.92
CA MET A 224 0.07 -6.50 23.09
C MET A 224 -0.48 -5.12 23.47
N VAL A 225 -0.56 -4.19 22.51
CA VAL A 225 -1.08 -2.84 22.74
C VAL A 225 -2.53 -2.90 23.24
N LYS A 226 -3.37 -3.70 22.58
CA LYS A 226 -4.81 -3.81 22.88
C LYS A 226 -5.07 -4.39 24.26
N SER A 227 -4.17 -5.21 24.79
CA SER A 227 -4.35 -5.88 26.08
C SER A 227 -4.55 -4.90 27.23
N TYR A 228 -3.74 -3.84 27.33
CA TYR A 228 -3.78 -2.95 28.49
C TYR A 228 -3.95 -1.45 28.18
N ALA A 229 -3.67 -1.01 26.94
CA ALA A 229 -3.70 0.41 26.59
C ALA A 229 -5.04 1.09 26.88
N LEU A 230 -6.17 0.39 26.64
CA LEU A 230 -7.51 0.93 26.90
C LEU A 230 -7.78 1.10 28.40
N ALA A 231 -7.35 0.13 29.23
CA ALA A 231 -7.52 0.18 30.68
C ALA A 231 -6.69 1.31 31.27
N ILE A 232 -5.39 1.37 30.93
CA ILE A 232 -4.48 2.45 31.37
C ILE A 232 -5.01 3.81 30.91
N GLY A 233 -5.44 3.93 29.64
CA GLY A 233 -5.99 5.18 29.11
C GLY A 233 -7.29 5.61 29.79
N ARG A 234 -8.13 4.67 30.27
CA ARG A 234 -9.34 4.96 31.03
C ARG A 234 -8.96 5.52 32.42
N GLN A 235 -8.08 4.86 33.14
CA GLN A 235 -7.61 5.31 34.45
C GLN A 235 -6.96 6.69 34.37
N LEU A 236 -6.11 6.93 33.40
CA LEU A 236 -5.48 8.23 33.21
C LEU A 236 -6.51 9.34 32.90
N ARG A 237 -7.51 9.05 32.07
CA ARG A 237 -8.59 10.04 31.80
C ARG A 237 -9.36 10.35 33.06
N GLN A 238 -9.71 9.34 33.85
CA GLN A 238 -10.41 9.53 35.12
C GLN A 238 -9.56 10.38 36.09
N ALA A 239 -8.29 10.05 36.28
CA ALA A 239 -7.39 10.81 37.14
C ALA A 239 -7.21 12.28 36.69
N ARG A 240 -7.19 12.55 35.39
CA ARG A 240 -7.18 13.91 34.84
C ARG A 240 -8.47 14.67 35.13
N GLN A 241 -9.62 14.00 35.02
CA GLN A 241 -10.92 14.62 35.33
C GLN A 241 -11.04 14.94 36.83
N GLU A 242 -10.60 14.04 37.71
CA GLU A 242 -10.62 14.28 39.16
C GLU A 242 -9.67 15.42 39.55
N TRP A 243 -8.48 15.46 38.97
CA TRP A 243 -7.59 16.59 39.18
C TRP A 243 -8.17 17.93 38.72
N GLN A 244 -8.82 17.97 37.55
CA GLN A 244 -9.48 19.19 37.07
C GLN A 244 -10.63 19.62 38.00
N LYS A 245 -11.47 18.66 38.44
CA LYS A 245 -12.55 18.95 39.41
C LYS A 245 -12.02 19.50 40.73
N ALA A 246 -10.90 18.94 41.23
CA ALA A 246 -10.29 19.41 42.47
C ALA A 246 -9.74 20.85 42.29
N GLN A 247 -9.10 21.16 41.16
CA GLN A 247 -8.65 22.51 40.85
C GLN A 247 -9.81 23.52 40.76
N ASP A 248 -10.88 23.16 40.03
CA ASP A 248 -12.06 24.01 39.92
C ASP A 248 -12.74 24.20 41.29
N GLY A 249 -12.70 23.17 42.16
CA GLY A 249 -13.16 23.22 43.54
C GLY A 249 -12.38 24.22 44.39
N LEU A 250 -11.03 24.15 44.31
CA LEU A 250 -10.15 25.08 45.01
C LEU A 250 -10.35 26.52 44.55
N GLN A 251 -10.45 26.75 43.25
CA GLN A 251 -10.70 28.10 42.69
C GLN A 251 -12.05 28.67 43.16
N ARG A 252 -13.12 27.85 43.13
CA ARG A 252 -14.45 28.26 43.65
C ARG A 252 -14.43 28.58 45.14
N HIS A 253 -13.68 27.79 45.91
CA HIS A 253 -13.54 28.04 47.35
C HIS A 253 -12.81 29.35 47.62
N GLN A 254 -11.69 29.59 46.96
CA GLN A 254 -10.91 30.84 47.04
C GLN A 254 -11.74 32.08 46.67
N ALA A 255 -12.65 31.95 45.69
CA ALA A 255 -13.51 33.05 45.26
C ALA A 255 -14.69 33.33 46.26
N ARG A 256 -15.19 32.30 46.98
CA ARG A 256 -16.39 32.44 47.84
C ARG A 256 -16.05 32.66 49.31
N ALA A 257 -15.01 32.03 49.83
CA ALA A 257 -14.65 32.07 51.26
C ALA A 257 -13.12 32.14 51.45
N PRO A 258 -12.48 33.26 51.05
CA PRO A 258 -11.02 33.36 51.08
C PRO A 258 -10.42 33.35 52.48
N GLN A 259 -11.22 33.52 53.53
CA GLN A 259 -10.76 33.58 54.92
C GLN A 259 -10.98 32.30 55.74
N ASP A 260 -11.47 31.20 55.15
CA ASP A 260 -11.56 29.91 55.84
C ASP A 260 -10.26 29.08 55.62
N PRO A 261 -9.37 29.05 56.60
CA PRO A 261 -8.05 28.37 56.46
C PRO A 261 -8.18 26.85 56.49
N VAL A 262 -9.22 26.30 57.10
CA VAL A 262 -9.41 24.84 57.23
C VAL A 262 -9.92 24.28 55.90
N ALA A 263 -10.99 24.86 55.35
CA ALA A 263 -11.52 24.45 54.06
C ALA A 263 -10.52 24.69 52.90
N SER A 264 -9.72 25.76 52.99
CA SER A 264 -8.66 26.03 51.98
C SER A 264 -7.56 24.96 52.03
N ARG A 265 -7.15 24.50 53.19
CA ARG A 265 -6.15 23.42 53.36
C ARG A 265 -6.70 22.10 52.83
N GLU A 266 -7.95 21.78 53.10
CA GLU A 266 -8.57 20.56 52.62
C GLU A 266 -8.72 20.56 51.09
N ALA A 267 -9.16 21.66 50.46
CA ALA A 267 -9.21 21.80 49.02
C ALA A 267 -7.82 21.69 48.36
N THR A 268 -6.79 22.29 48.98
CA THR A 268 -5.40 22.16 48.50
C THR A 268 -4.93 20.70 48.56
N ARG A 269 -5.19 20.00 49.68
CA ARG A 269 -4.86 18.57 49.82
C ARG A 269 -5.54 17.70 48.79
N GLN A 270 -6.82 17.99 48.46
CA GLN A 270 -7.52 17.28 47.39
C GLN A 270 -6.88 17.48 46.03
N VAL A 271 -6.43 18.71 45.70
CA VAL A 271 -5.67 18.98 44.46
C VAL A 271 -4.35 18.22 44.44
N GLU A 272 -3.61 18.22 45.54
CA GLU A 272 -2.32 17.50 45.65
C GLU A 272 -2.51 15.99 45.48
N THR A 273 -3.52 15.40 46.11
CA THR A 273 -3.85 13.98 46.01
C THR A 273 -4.24 13.61 44.58
N ALA A 274 -5.15 14.36 43.96
CA ALA A 274 -5.57 14.13 42.59
C ALA A 274 -4.42 14.33 41.57
N GLN A 275 -3.52 15.28 41.84
CA GLN A 275 -2.33 15.51 41.03
C GLN A 275 -1.34 14.33 41.15
N ALA A 276 -1.15 13.78 42.35
CA ALA A 276 -0.30 12.62 42.56
C ALA A 276 -0.82 11.39 41.78
N GLU A 277 -2.16 11.14 41.86
CA GLU A 277 -2.79 10.04 41.14
C GLU A 277 -2.69 10.23 39.61
N ARG A 278 -2.89 11.45 39.10
CA ARG A 278 -2.67 11.75 37.68
C ARG A 278 -1.24 11.46 37.25
N ARG A 279 -0.23 11.92 38.01
CA ARG A 279 1.19 11.67 37.73
C ARG A 279 1.52 10.18 37.76
N ARG A 280 0.95 9.45 38.69
CA ARG A 280 1.08 7.98 38.78
C ARG A 280 0.65 7.32 37.47
N TRP A 281 -0.54 7.62 36.95
CA TRP A 281 -1.04 7.02 35.72
C TRP A 281 -0.30 7.51 34.46
N GLU A 282 0.22 8.73 34.46
CA GLU A 282 1.14 9.21 33.41
C GLU A 282 2.43 8.40 33.39
N THR A 283 2.99 8.07 34.54
CA THR A 283 4.18 7.21 34.68
C THR A 283 3.87 5.78 34.21
N VAL A 284 2.78 5.18 34.63
CA VAL A 284 2.34 3.84 34.20
C VAL A 284 2.16 3.78 32.68
N GLN A 285 1.53 4.79 32.09
CA GLN A 285 1.38 4.86 30.64
C GLN A 285 2.72 4.98 29.91
N SER A 286 3.61 5.78 30.46
CA SER A 286 4.96 5.97 29.89
C SER A 286 5.77 4.67 29.96
N GLU A 287 5.77 3.99 31.10
CA GLU A 287 6.45 2.71 31.28
C GLU A 287 5.90 1.64 30.34
N TYR A 288 4.58 1.49 30.26
CA TYR A 288 3.96 0.54 29.34
C TYR A 288 4.37 0.78 27.89
N ARG A 289 4.35 2.04 27.44
CA ARG A 289 4.81 2.42 26.09
C ARG A 289 6.29 2.12 25.87
N GLN A 290 7.11 2.36 26.87
CA GLN A 290 8.54 2.07 26.80
C GLN A 290 8.82 0.57 26.67
N ARG A 291 8.08 -0.29 27.43
CA ARG A 291 8.19 -1.74 27.30
C ARG A 291 7.82 -2.24 25.90
N LEU A 292 6.70 -1.75 25.34
CA LEU A 292 6.29 -2.06 23.98
C LEU A 292 7.31 -1.58 22.94
N GLU A 293 7.89 -0.41 23.13
CA GLU A 293 8.93 0.11 22.24
C GLU A 293 10.20 -0.76 22.29
N THR A 294 10.64 -1.12 23.49
CA THR A 294 11.80 -2.02 23.67
C THR A 294 11.55 -3.38 23.04
N LEU A 295 10.38 -3.98 23.26
CA LEU A 295 10.00 -5.25 22.64
C LEU A 295 10.08 -5.16 21.10
N SER A 296 9.52 -4.10 20.51
CA SER A 296 9.59 -3.89 19.05
C SER A 296 11.03 -3.74 18.54
N LEU A 297 11.91 -3.12 19.33
CA LEU A 297 13.33 -2.90 18.99
C LEU A 297 14.21 -4.12 19.25
N THR A 298 13.74 -5.09 20.01
CA THR A 298 14.45 -6.37 20.25
C THR A 298 14.32 -7.32 19.07
N LEU A 299 13.22 -7.23 18.33
CA LEU A 299 12.89 -8.14 17.22
C LEU A 299 13.71 -7.86 15.94
N HIS A 300 15.01 -7.65 16.03
CA HIS A 300 15.93 -7.39 14.92
C HIS A 300 17.08 -8.41 14.93
N PRO A 301 17.78 -8.67 13.80
CA PRO A 301 18.92 -9.58 13.76
C PRO A 301 20.20 -8.97 14.35
N PHE A 302 20.16 -7.69 14.71
CA PHE A 302 21.22 -6.95 15.36
C PHE A 302 20.72 -6.27 16.62
N ARG A 303 21.53 -6.22 17.65
CA ARG A 303 21.25 -5.41 18.84
C ARG A 303 21.25 -3.93 18.48
N LEU A 304 20.41 -3.16 19.18
CA LEU A 304 20.29 -1.73 18.88
C LEU A 304 21.44 -0.91 19.49
N ASP A 305 21.99 -1.36 20.62
CA ASP A 305 22.99 -0.65 21.41
C ASP A 305 24.41 -0.72 20.80
N ASP A 306 24.83 -1.88 20.35
CA ASP A 306 26.17 -2.14 19.82
C ASP A 306 26.19 -2.72 18.40
N SER A 307 25.01 -2.96 17.82
CA SER A 307 24.81 -3.54 16.49
C SER A 307 25.47 -4.92 16.28
N THR A 308 25.74 -5.64 17.37
CA THR A 308 26.22 -7.03 17.30
C THR A 308 25.12 -7.96 16.79
N PRO A 309 25.48 -9.03 16.05
CA PRO A 309 24.55 -10.08 15.64
C PRO A 309 23.83 -10.71 16.83
N GLN A 310 22.54 -10.98 16.67
CA GLN A 310 21.72 -11.69 17.65
C GLN A 310 21.40 -13.12 17.17
N THR A 311 21.15 -14.02 18.12
CA THR A 311 20.57 -15.35 17.89
C THR A 311 19.08 -15.33 18.23
N SER A 312 18.34 -16.32 17.73
CA SER A 312 16.92 -16.52 18.09
C SER A 312 16.72 -16.66 19.60
N ALA A 313 17.57 -17.40 20.28
CA ALA A 313 17.51 -17.60 21.74
C ALA A 313 17.67 -16.29 22.52
N GLN A 314 18.57 -15.40 22.08
CA GLN A 314 18.74 -14.08 22.70
C GLN A 314 17.51 -13.18 22.49
N VAL A 315 16.97 -13.16 21.26
CA VAL A 315 15.76 -12.40 20.94
C VAL A 315 14.57 -12.92 21.73
N GLU A 316 14.36 -14.25 21.77
CA GLU A 316 13.28 -14.89 22.53
C GLU A 316 13.35 -14.53 24.02
N SER A 317 14.51 -14.70 24.66
CA SER A 317 14.72 -14.37 26.07
C SER A 317 14.42 -12.90 26.38
N GLN A 318 14.92 -11.98 25.57
CA GLN A 318 14.68 -10.54 25.75
C GLN A 318 13.21 -10.17 25.56
N VAL A 319 12.52 -10.77 24.57
CA VAL A 319 11.10 -10.56 24.35
C VAL A 319 10.27 -11.07 25.52
N HIS A 320 10.57 -12.27 26.03
CA HIS A 320 9.90 -12.82 27.22
C HIS A 320 10.10 -11.90 28.44
N THR A 321 11.30 -11.39 28.67
CA THR A 321 11.57 -10.43 29.76
C THR A 321 10.68 -9.18 29.64
N GLN A 322 10.47 -8.64 28.45
CA GLN A 322 9.58 -7.47 28.27
C GLN A 322 8.11 -7.83 28.48
N ILE A 323 7.67 -9.02 28.04
CA ILE A 323 6.30 -9.51 28.24
C ILE A 323 6.02 -9.69 29.74
N GLU A 324 6.93 -10.31 30.47
CA GLU A 324 6.82 -10.52 31.93
C GLU A 324 6.78 -9.18 32.68
N ALA A 325 7.63 -8.22 32.28
CA ALA A 325 7.60 -6.88 32.88
C ALA A 325 6.26 -6.16 32.64
N ILE A 326 5.63 -6.37 31.48
CA ILE A 326 4.28 -5.84 31.20
C ILE A 326 3.23 -6.53 32.07
N GLU A 327 3.30 -7.85 32.26
CA GLU A 327 2.37 -8.58 33.14
C GLU A 327 2.54 -8.16 34.60
N VAL A 328 3.76 -7.98 35.08
CA VAL A 328 4.04 -7.45 36.44
C VAL A 328 3.46 -6.05 36.59
N LEU A 329 3.68 -5.15 35.63
CA LEU A 329 3.09 -3.82 35.64
C LEU A 329 1.55 -3.87 35.71
N ALA A 330 0.94 -4.72 34.90
CA ALA A 330 -0.52 -4.89 34.87
C ALA A 330 -1.06 -5.41 36.20
N HIS A 331 -0.41 -6.40 36.80
CA HIS A 331 -0.77 -6.96 38.10
C HIS A 331 -0.61 -5.92 39.22
N THR A 332 0.51 -5.22 39.29
CA THR A 332 0.78 -4.18 40.28
C THR A 332 -0.22 -3.03 40.23
N GLN A 333 -0.71 -2.70 39.03
CA GLN A 333 -1.71 -1.66 38.82
C GLN A 333 -3.15 -2.19 38.84
N GLN A 334 -3.36 -3.46 39.20
CA GLN A 334 -4.68 -4.10 39.27
C GLN A 334 -5.50 -3.96 37.97
N LEU A 335 -4.80 -4.02 36.83
CA LEU A 335 -5.45 -3.97 35.53
C LEU A 335 -6.20 -5.29 35.23
N PRO A 336 -7.25 -5.28 34.39
CA PRO A 336 -7.98 -6.49 34.01
C PRO A 336 -7.04 -7.56 33.46
N GLU A 337 -7.15 -8.79 33.92
CA GLU A 337 -6.34 -9.91 33.44
C GLU A 337 -6.60 -10.20 31.94
N ARG A 338 -5.53 -10.38 31.20
CA ARG A 338 -5.54 -10.69 29.77
C ARG A 338 -4.76 -11.99 29.45
N GLN A 339 -4.90 -12.98 30.32
CA GLN A 339 -4.14 -14.24 30.27
C GLN A 339 -4.21 -14.93 28.90
N ALA A 340 -5.37 -15.00 28.27
CA ALA A 340 -5.54 -15.67 26.97
C ALA A 340 -4.74 -14.94 25.85
N ALA A 341 -4.79 -13.60 25.84
CA ALA A 341 -4.05 -12.79 24.85
C ALA A 341 -2.53 -12.92 25.08
N MET A 342 -2.09 -12.82 26.33
CA MET A 342 -0.68 -12.94 26.70
C MET A 342 -0.14 -14.35 26.41
N LYS A 343 -0.93 -15.40 26.69
CA LYS A 343 -0.57 -16.79 26.34
C LYS A 343 -0.43 -16.98 24.84
N LYS A 344 -1.35 -16.38 24.03
CA LYS A 344 -1.26 -16.40 22.57
C LYS A 344 0.03 -15.74 22.08
N VAL A 345 0.36 -14.55 22.60
CA VAL A 345 1.58 -13.82 22.26
C VAL A 345 2.82 -14.65 22.62
N LYS A 346 2.93 -15.13 23.87
CA LYS A 346 4.06 -15.95 24.32
C LYS A 346 4.28 -17.19 23.43
N LYS A 347 3.20 -17.82 22.97
CA LYS A 347 3.29 -18.98 22.07
C LYS A 347 3.89 -18.66 20.71
N GLN A 348 3.78 -17.42 20.23
CA GLN A 348 4.27 -17.00 18.92
C GLN A 348 5.73 -16.49 18.94
N VAL A 349 6.27 -16.20 20.14
CA VAL A 349 7.62 -15.62 20.28
C VAL A 349 8.72 -16.53 19.73
N PRO A 350 8.73 -17.87 19.99
CA PRO A 350 9.77 -18.75 19.45
C PRO A 350 9.80 -18.75 17.93
N ASP A 351 8.64 -18.85 17.27
CA ASP A 351 8.56 -18.87 15.80
C ASP A 351 9.00 -17.54 15.19
N LEU A 352 8.67 -16.43 15.86
CA LEU A 352 9.13 -15.10 15.42
C LEU A 352 10.64 -14.92 15.60
N ALA A 353 11.19 -15.40 16.71
CA ALA A 353 12.63 -15.33 16.98
C ALA A 353 13.41 -16.25 16.03
N ALA A 354 12.86 -17.41 15.66
CA ALA A 354 13.48 -18.36 14.73
C ALA A 354 13.82 -17.73 13.36
N LEU A 355 13.09 -16.69 12.94
CA LEU A 355 13.41 -15.93 11.72
C LEU A 355 14.84 -15.38 11.74
N VAL A 356 15.34 -15.00 12.90
CA VAL A 356 16.70 -14.43 13.05
C VAL A 356 17.76 -15.47 12.65
N ASP A 357 17.70 -16.67 13.23
CA ASP A 357 18.66 -17.74 12.90
C ASP A 357 18.50 -18.23 11.46
N PHE A 358 17.25 -18.30 10.97
CA PHE A 358 16.97 -18.65 9.58
C PHE A 358 17.59 -17.64 8.61
N TRP A 359 17.44 -16.34 8.88
CA TRP A 359 18.06 -15.30 8.08
C TRP A 359 19.59 -15.37 8.11
N TRP A 360 20.18 -15.54 9.29
CA TRP A 360 21.63 -15.72 9.44
C TRP A 360 22.15 -16.98 8.73
N ALA A 361 21.37 -18.07 8.72
CA ALA A 361 21.72 -19.26 7.95
C ALA A 361 21.78 -18.95 6.45
N GLY A 362 20.81 -18.22 5.90
CA GLY A 362 20.83 -17.78 4.51
C GLY A 362 22.01 -16.87 4.17
N VAL A 363 22.32 -15.89 5.04
CA VAL A 363 23.49 -15.02 4.89
C VAL A 363 24.79 -15.84 4.84
N ARG A 364 24.96 -16.80 5.74
CA ARG A 364 26.13 -17.67 5.76
C ARG A 364 26.20 -18.55 4.52
N GLN A 365 25.09 -19.15 4.12
CA GLN A 365 25.02 -19.98 2.92
C GLN A 365 25.41 -19.22 1.66
N ASP A 366 24.94 -17.99 1.48
CA ASP A 366 25.32 -17.13 0.33
C ASP A 366 26.83 -16.86 0.33
N LEU A 367 27.41 -16.51 1.47
CA LEU A 367 28.84 -16.26 1.59
C LEU A 367 29.67 -17.53 1.37
N ASP A 368 29.14 -18.70 1.77
CA ASP A 368 29.78 -20.01 1.52
C ASP A 368 29.76 -20.35 0.05
N HIS A 369 28.62 -20.23 -0.63
CA HIS A 369 28.50 -20.50 -2.06
C HIS A 369 29.39 -19.57 -2.89
N ALA A 370 29.55 -18.31 -2.48
CA ALA A 370 30.42 -17.35 -3.13
C ALA A 370 31.91 -17.60 -2.82
N GLY A 371 32.27 -18.59 -2.01
CA GLY A 371 33.65 -18.90 -1.63
C GLY A 371 34.37 -17.77 -0.88
N VAL A 372 33.63 -16.93 -0.15
CA VAL A 372 34.17 -15.78 0.56
C VAL A 372 35.09 -16.21 1.70
N SER A 373 36.29 -15.64 1.77
CA SER A 373 37.25 -15.97 2.83
C SER A 373 36.77 -15.54 4.22
N PRO A 374 37.22 -16.17 5.31
CA PRO A 374 36.77 -15.87 6.69
C PRO A 374 36.88 -14.38 7.06
N LEU A 375 37.95 -13.71 6.67
CA LEU A 375 38.17 -12.29 6.94
C LEU A 375 37.08 -11.40 6.33
N TRP A 376 36.74 -11.65 5.05
CA TRP A 376 35.69 -10.92 4.36
C TRP A 376 34.29 -11.26 4.86
N ARG A 377 34.08 -12.50 5.34
CA ARG A 377 32.80 -12.88 5.97
C ARG A 377 32.58 -12.10 7.27
N THR A 378 33.58 -12.05 8.13
CA THR A 378 33.49 -11.27 9.39
C THR A 378 33.18 -9.81 9.11
N TRP A 379 33.92 -9.18 8.18
CA TRP A 379 33.65 -7.80 7.77
C TRP A 379 32.23 -7.61 7.23
N ALA A 380 31.77 -8.51 6.35
CA ALA A 380 30.44 -8.41 5.77
C ALA A 380 29.35 -8.54 6.84
N GLN A 381 29.50 -9.44 7.80
CA GLN A 381 28.51 -9.71 8.87
C GLN A 381 28.52 -8.67 9.99
N GLU A 382 29.68 -8.16 10.39
CA GLU A 382 29.84 -7.31 11.56
C GLU A 382 29.97 -5.81 11.25
N ALA A 383 30.39 -5.45 10.02
CA ALA A 383 30.54 -4.05 9.63
C ALA A 383 29.55 -3.62 8.54
N LEU A 384 29.47 -4.36 7.41
CA LEU A 384 28.66 -3.94 6.27
C LEU A 384 27.16 -4.17 6.50
N LEU A 385 26.74 -5.39 6.88
CA LEU A 385 25.34 -5.74 7.07
C LEU A 385 24.64 -4.87 8.12
N PRO A 386 25.20 -4.60 9.33
CA PRO A 386 24.55 -3.72 10.31
C PRO A 386 24.31 -2.31 9.75
N GLN A 387 25.28 -1.76 9.02
CA GLN A 387 25.14 -0.44 8.39
C GLN A 387 23.98 -0.40 7.40
N VAL A 388 23.93 -1.35 6.48
CA VAL A 388 22.86 -1.43 5.46
C VAL A 388 21.52 -1.73 6.12
N TYR A 389 21.49 -2.59 7.14
CA TYR A 389 20.29 -2.95 7.88
C TYR A 389 19.67 -1.74 8.59
N TRP A 390 20.42 -1.00 9.39
CA TRP A 390 19.87 0.15 10.10
C TRP A 390 19.48 1.27 9.14
N ALA A 391 20.23 1.50 8.05
CA ALA A 391 19.85 2.44 7.01
C ALA A 391 18.47 2.07 6.41
N TYR A 392 18.25 0.80 6.09
CA TYR A 392 16.97 0.30 5.59
C TYR A 392 15.84 0.47 6.61
N GLN A 393 16.07 0.13 7.90
CA GLN A 393 15.05 0.26 8.95
C GLN A 393 14.67 1.72 9.20
N VAL A 394 15.62 2.65 9.17
CA VAL A 394 15.38 4.10 9.31
C VAL A 394 14.44 4.62 8.23
N THR A 395 14.60 4.18 6.98
CA THR A 395 13.72 4.62 5.88
C THR A 395 12.29 4.11 6.03
N ARG A 396 12.10 2.91 6.58
CA ARG A 396 10.78 2.27 6.74
C ARG A 396 10.05 2.62 8.03
N THR A 397 10.76 3.13 9.04
CA THR A 397 10.18 3.40 10.37
C THR A 397 9.49 4.76 10.42
N ARG A 398 8.16 4.76 10.62
CA ARG A 398 7.34 5.98 10.74
C ARG A 398 7.36 6.58 12.15
N CYS A 399 7.55 5.75 13.19
CA CYS A 399 7.58 6.21 14.58
C CYS A 399 8.85 7.01 14.86
N THR A 400 8.73 8.32 15.10
CA THR A 400 9.84 9.26 15.31
C THR A 400 10.80 8.80 16.40
N ARG A 401 10.31 8.31 17.55
CA ARG A 401 11.15 7.84 18.67
C ARG A 401 11.98 6.63 18.30
N ARG A 402 11.36 5.59 17.67
CA ARG A 402 12.09 4.40 17.22
C ARG A 402 13.07 4.74 16.11
N LYS A 403 12.66 5.60 15.17
CA LYS A 403 13.52 6.08 14.09
C LYS A 403 14.76 6.78 14.62
N ALA A 404 14.63 7.65 15.63
CA ALA A 404 15.76 8.34 16.25
C ALA A 404 16.79 7.36 16.87
N LYS A 405 16.31 6.31 17.58
CA LYS A 405 17.19 5.28 18.14
C LYS A 405 17.93 4.48 17.05
N MET A 406 17.21 4.10 15.97
CA MET A 406 17.82 3.40 14.83
C MET A 406 18.79 4.31 14.07
N GLN A 407 18.51 5.61 13.99
CA GLN A 407 19.40 6.60 13.40
C GLN A 407 20.72 6.69 14.19
N GLN A 408 20.64 6.71 15.51
CA GLN A 408 21.83 6.71 16.38
C GLN A 408 22.66 5.43 16.17
N ALA A 409 22.03 4.25 16.14
CA ALA A 409 22.72 3.00 15.84
C ALA A 409 23.38 3.03 14.45
N LEU A 410 22.68 3.56 13.43
CA LEU A 410 23.21 3.72 12.09
C LEU A 410 24.45 4.61 12.03
N GLU A 411 24.47 5.73 12.76
CA GLU A 411 25.61 6.66 12.78
C GLU A 411 26.86 5.97 13.33
N VAL A 412 26.71 5.19 14.41
CA VAL A 412 27.82 4.44 15.03
C VAL A 412 28.39 3.41 14.05
N VAL A 413 27.55 2.55 13.48
CA VAL A 413 28.03 1.49 12.56
C VAL A 413 28.54 2.05 11.23
N ARG A 414 28.01 3.16 10.77
CA ARG A 414 28.49 3.83 9.55
C ARG A 414 29.92 4.34 9.74
N ALA A 415 30.19 4.98 10.87
CA ALA A 415 31.54 5.45 11.20
C ALA A 415 32.51 4.27 11.32
N ALA A 416 32.12 3.20 12.03
CA ALA A 416 32.91 1.99 12.18
C ALA A 416 33.19 1.30 10.84
N CYS A 417 32.20 1.14 9.99
CA CYS A 417 32.34 0.54 8.66
C CYS A 417 33.24 1.38 7.74
N ALA A 418 33.10 2.70 7.74
CA ALA A 418 33.91 3.60 6.91
C ALA A 418 35.40 3.60 7.30
N THR A 419 35.71 3.41 8.58
CA THR A 419 37.10 3.34 9.07
C THR A 419 37.70 1.93 9.02
N HIS A 420 36.91 0.91 8.70
CA HIS A 420 37.36 -0.47 8.62
C HIS A 420 38.35 -0.67 7.47
N VAL A 421 39.48 -1.32 7.73
CA VAL A 421 40.57 -1.51 6.75
C VAL A 421 40.08 -2.13 5.45
N LEU A 422 39.26 -3.19 5.54
CA LEU A 422 38.73 -3.84 4.34
C LEU A 422 37.82 -2.92 3.51
N THR A 423 37.04 -2.05 4.14
CA THR A 423 36.22 -1.05 3.42
C THR A 423 37.11 -0.09 2.64
N GLN A 424 38.20 0.36 3.27
CA GLN A 424 39.14 1.31 2.66
C GLN A 424 39.99 0.68 1.54
N CYS A 425 40.22 -0.63 1.59
CA CYS A 425 40.98 -1.35 0.56
C CYS A 425 40.14 -1.69 -0.69
N LEU A 426 38.80 -1.61 -0.62
CA LEU A 426 37.93 -1.97 -1.74
C LEU A 426 37.86 -0.83 -2.79
N PRO A 427 38.00 -1.15 -4.08
CA PRO A 427 37.67 -0.20 -5.12
C PRO A 427 36.15 0.10 -5.12
N PRO A 428 35.73 1.31 -5.54
CA PRO A 428 34.33 1.75 -5.47
C PRO A 428 33.32 0.78 -6.12
N GLN A 429 33.70 0.15 -7.26
CA GLN A 429 32.86 -0.82 -7.92
C GLN A 429 32.61 -2.05 -7.04
N ALA A 430 33.67 -2.66 -6.50
CA ALA A 430 33.55 -3.84 -5.65
C ALA A 430 32.78 -3.52 -4.35
N LEU A 431 32.98 -2.33 -3.76
CA LEU A 431 32.20 -1.87 -2.63
C LEU A 431 30.71 -1.73 -3.01
N GLY A 432 30.39 -1.24 -4.22
CA GLY A 432 29.04 -1.18 -4.74
C GLY A 432 28.38 -2.55 -4.88
N GLU A 433 29.10 -3.55 -5.35
CA GLU A 433 28.63 -4.94 -5.46
C GLU A 433 28.34 -5.56 -4.07
N TRP A 434 29.20 -5.31 -3.09
CA TRP A 434 28.99 -5.71 -1.71
C TRP A 434 27.78 -5.03 -1.08
N HIS A 435 27.58 -3.74 -1.32
CA HIS A 435 26.40 -3.01 -0.89
C HIS A 435 25.11 -3.55 -1.55
N ALA A 436 25.16 -3.89 -2.83
CA ALA A 436 24.03 -4.51 -3.53
C ALA A 436 23.68 -5.89 -2.93
N TRP A 437 24.70 -6.71 -2.64
CA TRP A 437 24.50 -7.98 -1.93
C TRP A 437 23.90 -7.77 -0.54
N ALA A 438 24.47 -6.90 0.29
CA ALA A 438 23.97 -6.61 1.61
C ALA A 438 22.53 -6.09 1.59
N THR A 439 22.18 -5.26 0.61
CA THR A 439 20.82 -4.76 0.42
C THR A 439 19.85 -5.91 0.16
N ARG A 440 20.20 -6.87 -0.71
CA ARG A 440 19.36 -8.06 -0.94
C ARG A 440 19.17 -8.88 0.33
N GLN A 441 20.24 -9.12 1.12
CA GLN A 441 20.15 -9.84 2.39
C GLN A 441 19.23 -9.12 3.39
N VAL A 442 19.38 -7.82 3.53
CA VAL A 442 18.56 -7.00 4.44
C VAL A 442 17.09 -6.98 4.00
N GLN A 443 16.82 -6.89 2.71
CA GLN A 443 15.46 -6.96 2.17
C GLN A 443 14.82 -8.35 2.38
N ALA A 444 15.62 -9.39 2.50
CA ALA A 444 15.14 -10.74 2.81
C ALA A 444 14.73 -10.93 4.28
N PHE A 445 15.03 -9.99 5.19
CA PHE A 445 14.55 -10.03 6.57
C PHE A 445 13.22 -9.29 6.72
N GLN A 446 12.12 -10.00 6.51
CA GLN A 446 10.76 -9.47 6.59
C GLN A 446 9.98 -10.16 7.71
N ARG A 447 9.35 -9.39 8.60
CA ARG A 447 8.66 -9.90 9.80
C ARG A 447 7.27 -9.29 10.03
N ALA A 448 6.80 -8.48 9.09
CA ALA A 448 5.51 -7.81 9.21
C ALA A 448 4.77 -7.79 7.88
N SER A 449 3.48 -8.10 7.93
CA SER A 449 2.56 -8.03 6.79
C SER A 449 2.01 -6.63 6.53
N SER A 450 2.59 -5.58 7.12
CA SER A 450 2.08 -4.20 7.03
C SER A 450 1.90 -3.69 5.59
N ALA A 451 2.59 -4.28 4.61
CA ALA A 451 2.39 -3.98 3.19
C ALA A 451 1.04 -4.53 2.70
N VAL A 452 0.62 -5.72 3.14
CA VAL A 452 -0.69 -6.31 2.85
C VAL A 452 -1.80 -5.50 3.51
N GLU A 453 -1.62 -5.12 4.78
CA GLU A 453 -2.55 -4.23 5.49
C GLU A 453 -2.72 -2.89 4.77
N GLY A 454 -1.63 -2.31 4.27
CA GLY A 454 -1.67 -1.11 3.44
C GLY A 454 -2.45 -1.31 2.14
N ARG A 455 -2.31 -2.48 1.51
CA ARG A 455 -3.09 -2.86 0.32
C ARG A 455 -4.56 -3.02 0.65
N ASN A 456 -4.90 -3.74 1.71
CA ASN A 456 -6.28 -3.94 2.17
C ASN A 456 -6.96 -2.59 2.47
N GLY A 457 -6.26 -1.65 3.11
CA GLY A 457 -6.75 -0.29 3.35
C GLY A 457 -7.02 0.49 2.06
N ALA A 458 -6.14 0.39 1.07
CA ALA A 458 -6.34 1.03 -0.25
C ALA A 458 -7.54 0.43 -1.01
N LEU A 459 -7.69 -0.90 -0.97
CA LEU A 459 -8.85 -1.58 -1.55
C LEU A 459 -10.16 -1.18 -0.86
N ALA A 460 -10.17 -1.10 0.46
CA ALA A 460 -11.32 -0.66 1.24
C ALA A 460 -11.74 0.76 0.83
N GLN A 461 -10.80 1.69 0.66
CA GLN A 461 -11.09 3.04 0.20
C GLN A 461 -11.68 3.06 -1.21
N LEU A 462 -11.12 2.28 -2.14
CA LEU A 462 -11.64 2.17 -3.50
C LEU A 462 -13.03 1.55 -3.52
N HIS A 463 -13.27 0.54 -2.69
CA HIS A 463 -14.57 -0.10 -2.54
C HIS A 463 -15.63 0.87 -1.99
N HIS A 464 -15.31 1.70 -0.98
CA HIS A 464 -16.23 2.71 -0.46
C HIS A 464 -16.59 3.79 -1.48
N ASN A 465 -15.67 4.12 -2.37
CA ASN A 465 -15.90 5.12 -3.41
C ASN A 465 -16.78 4.58 -4.56
N GLN A 466 -16.85 3.26 -4.74
CA GLN A 466 -17.60 2.62 -5.84
C GLN A 466 -18.57 1.58 -5.27
N ARG A 467 -19.86 1.84 -5.39
CA ARG A 467 -20.90 0.86 -5.02
C ARG A 467 -20.90 -0.30 -6.00
N GLY A 468 -20.66 -1.51 -5.50
CA GLY A 468 -20.69 -2.76 -6.28
C GLY A 468 -19.57 -2.84 -7.34
N LEU A 469 -18.49 -3.54 -7.01
CA LEU A 469 -17.35 -3.68 -7.90
C LEU A 469 -17.53 -4.88 -8.85
N PRO A 470 -17.33 -4.69 -10.16
CA PRO A 470 -17.20 -5.83 -11.08
C PRO A 470 -16.00 -6.69 -10.64
N LYS A 471 -16.15 -8.04 -10.72
CA LYS A 471 -15.06 -8.99 -10.37
C LYS A 471 -13.74 -8.67 -11.09
N GLN A 472 -13.83 -8.18 -12.33
CA GLN A 472 -12.67 -7.83 -13.14
C GLN A 472 -11.89 -6.61 -12.61
N ARG A 473 -12.55 -5.71 -11.85
CA ARG A 473 -11.92 -4.49 -11.33
C ARG A 473 -10.75 -4.78 -10.37
N TYR A 474 -10.83 -5.85 -9.59
CA TYR A 474 -9.71 -6.26 -8.73
C TYR A 474 -8.45 -6.59 -9.55
N LYS A 475 -8.60 -7.31 -10.69
CA LYS A 475 -7.48 -7.60 -11.58
C LYS A 475 -6.84 -6.35 -12.17
N VAL A 476 -7.68 -5.36 -12.54
CA VAL A 476 -7.18 -4.06 -12.99
C VAL A 476 -6.38 -3.38 -11.89
N TRP A 477 -6.87 -3.36 -10.65
CA TRP A 477 -6.16 -2.75 -9.53
C TRP A 477 -4.89 -3.49 -9.14
N THR A 478 -4.84 -4.81 -9.30
CA THR A 478 -3.61 -5.59 -9.15
C THR A 478 -2.56 -5.17 -10.18
N VAL A 479 -2.94 -5.05 -11.45
CA VAL A 479 -2.02 -4.59 -12.51
C VAL A 479 -1.56 -3.15 -12.27
N LEU A 480 -2.47 -2.23 -11.93
CA LEU A 480 -2.12 -0.85 -11.59
C LEU A 480 -1.15 -0.79 -10.40
N HIS A 481 -1.36 -1.61 -9.36
CA HIS A 481 -0.44 -1.70 -8.24
C HIS A 481 0.95 -2.18 -8.69
N ASN A 482 1.00 -3.25 -9.45
CA ASN A 482 2.25 -3.89 -9.83
C ASN A 482 3.06 -3.07 -10.83
N PHE A 483 2.41 -2.45 -11.82
CA PHE A 483 3.09 -1.85 -12.97
C PHE A 483 3.02 -0.31 -13.05
N ASP A 484 2.15 0.34 -12.25
CA ASP A 484 1.96 1.80 -12.33
C ASP A 484 2.20 2.53 -11.00
N CYS A 485 2.07 1.87 -9.85
CA CYS A 485 2.41 2.47 -8.55
C CYS A 485 3.93 2.60 -8.41
N ARG A 486 4.43 3.84 -8.46
CA ARG A 486 5.86 4.14 -8.34
C ARG A 486 6.24 4.49 -6.90
N ALA A 487 7.35 3.95 -6.44
CA ALA A 487 8.03 4.38 -5.21
C ALA A 487 8.77 5.72 -5.44
N ALA A 488 9.35 6.28 -4.38
CA ALA A 488 10.08 7.54 -4.45
C ALA A 488 11.32 7.50 -5.39
N ASP A 489 11.88 6.31 -5.57
CA ASP A 489 12.98 6.04 -6.52
C ASP A 489 12.54 5.83 -7.97
N GLY A 490 11.23 5.97 -8.25
CA GLY A 490 10.65 5.77 -9.57
C GLY A 490 10.36 4.32 -9.95
N THR A 491 10.76 3.34 -9.11
CA THR A 491 10.53 1.91 -9.39
C THR A 491 9.09 1.49 -9.09
N THR A 492 8.60 0.48 -9.82
CA THR A 492 7.32 -0.18 -9.56
C THR A 492 7.54 -1.52 -8.83
N PRO A 493 6.52 -2.10 -8.16
CA PRO A 493 6.62 -3.45 -7.61
C PRO A 493 7.09 -4.48 -8.64
N ALA A 494 6.56 -4.45 -9.86
CA ALA A 494 6.96 -5.35 -10.93
C ALA A 494 8.42 -5.15 -11.34
N SER A 495 8.88 -3.90 -11.47
CA SER A 495 10.28 -3.64 -11.85
C SER A 495 11.28 -4.13 -10.79
N ARG A 496 10.91 -4.06 -9.50
CA ARG A 496 11.73 -4.62 -8.42
C ARG A 496 11.70 -6.14 -8.39
N PHE A 497 10.53 -6.75 -8.59
CA PHE A 497 10.35 -8.21 -8.55
C PHE A 497 11.08 -8.90 -9.72
N PHE A 498 10.85 -8.44 -10.94
CA PHE A 498 11.46 -9.01 -12.14
C PHE A 498 12.84 -8.41 -12.46
N ARG A 499 13.33 -7.44 -11.67
CA ARG A 499 14.64 -6.77 -11.86
C ARG A 499 14.83 -6.19 -13.26
N GLN A 500 13.74 -5.70 -13.86
CA GLN A 500 13.74 -5.10 -15.19
C GLN A 500 12.83 -3.87 -15.25
N THR A 501 13.03 -3.02 -16.23
CA THR A 501 12.16 -1.86 -16.47
C THR A 501 11.01 -2.26 -17.37
N PHE A 502 9.83 -1.68 -17.08
CA PHE A 502 8.66 -1.80 -17.93
C PHE A 502 8.32 -0.46 -18.55
N PRO A 503 7.73 -0.44 -19.78
CA PRO A 503 7.20 0.79 -20.36
C PRO A 503 6.18 1.48 -19.44
N ASP A 504 5.82 2.72 -19.75
CA ASP A 504 4.73 3.39 -19.03
C ASP A 504 3.39 2.71 -19.35
N LEU A 505 2.68 2.28 -18.31
CA LEU A 505 1.45 1.53 -18.47
C LEU A 505 0.35 2.37 -19.13
N PHE A 506 0.22 3.64 -18.72
CA PHE A 506 -0.78 4.54 -19.29
C PHE A 506 -0.53 4.77 -20.79
N GLU A 507 0.71 5.07 -21.20
CA GLU A 507 1.05 5.27 -22.61
C GLU A 507 0.81 4.02 -23.44
N THR A 508 1.13 2.85 -22.88
CA THR A 508 0.91 1.57 -23.57
C THR A 508 -0.58 1.30 -23.79
N VAL A 509 -1.41 1.44 -22.74
CA VAL A 509 -2.85 1.16 -22.88
C VAL A 509 -3.58 2.24 -23.67
N LEU A 510 -3.12 3.48 -23.66
CA LEU A 510 -3.66 4.55 -24.49
C LEU A 510 -3.56 4.20 -25.97
N ALA A 511 -2.48 3.56 -26.40
CA ALA A 511 -2.29 3.13 -27.79
C ALA A 511 -3.33 2.08 -28.26
N HIS A 512 -4.02 1.39 -27.34
CA HIS A 512 -5.05 0.41 -27.65
C HIS A 512 -6.46 1.02 -27.75
N ILE A 513 -6.63 2.29 -27.40
CA ILE A 513 -7.92 2.99 -27.45
C ILE A 513 -7.97 3.85 -28.71
N HIS A 514 -8.55 3.31 -29.78
CA HIS A 514 -8.53 3.96 -31.08
C HIS A 514 -9.68 4.95 -31.30
N ASP A 515 -10.88 4.62 -30.82
CA ASP A 515 -12.08 5.39 -31.08
C ASP A 515 -12.83 5.77 -29.80
N LEU A 516 -13.20 7.04 -29.68
CA LEU A 516 -14.14 7.49 -28.68
C LEU A 516 -15.57 7.24 -29.13
N PRO A 517 -16.54 7.03 -28.20
CA PRO A 517 -17.92 6.89 -28.53
C PRO A 517 -18.46 8.15 -29.24
N LEU A 518 -19.33 7.95 -30.22
CA LEU A 518 -19.93 9.06 -30.96
C LEU A 518 -20.88 9.88 -30.08
N PRO A 519 -20.98 11.21 -30.29
CA PRO A 519 -21.94 12.05 -29.61
C PRO A 519 -23.37 11.55 -29.87
N ARG A 520 -24.20 11.50 -28.82
CA ARG A 520 -25.63 11.20 -28.96
C ARG A 520 -26.37 12.44 -29.40
N GLN A 521 -27.32 12.28 -30.34
CA GLN A 521 -28.33 13.31 -30.57
C GLN A 521 -29.15 13.48 -29.29
N ARG A 522 -29.14 14.68 -28.68
CA ARG A 522 -30.24 15.08 -27.83
C ARG A 522 -31.49 15.13 -28.75
N LYS A 523 -32.56 14.40 -28.43
CA LYS A 523 -33.89 14.70 -28.97
C LYS A 523 -34.12 16.15 -28.65
N HIS A 524 -34.27 17.01 -29.67
CA HIS A 524 -34.73 18.37 -29.44
C HIS A 524 -35.97 18.26 -28.56
N GLU A 525 -35.95 18.81 -27.38
CA GLU A 525 -37.16 19.30 -26.77
C GLU A 525 -37.73 20.25 -27.81
N LEU A 526 -38.86 19.82 -28.41
CA LEU A 526 -39.66 20.70 -29.22
C LEU A 526 -39.90 21.95 -28.37
N ALA A 527 -39.25 23.05 -28.74
CA ALA A 527 -39.56 24.33 -28.16
C ALA A 527 -41.08 24.48 -28.25
N LEU A 528 -41.74 24.46 -27.12
CA LEU A 528 -43.12 24.79 -27.00
C LEU A 528 -43.29 26.16 -27.65
N LYS A 529 -43.85 26.18 -28.84
CA LYS A 529 -44.38 27.37 -29.43
C LYS A 529 -45.53 27.84 -28.55
N HIS A 530 -45.34 28.89 -27.83
CA HIS A 530 -46.37 29.82 -27.44
C HIS A 530 -45.91 31.24 -27.69
#